data_268425d695dbe683eb0274cd0e0d2c57
#
_entry.id   268425d695dbe683eb0274cd0e0d2c57
#
_cell.length_a   1.000
_cell.length_b   1.000
_cell.length_c   1.000
_cell.angle_alpha   90.00
_cell.angle_beta   90.00
_cell.angle_gamma   90.00
#
_symmetry.space_group_name_H-M   'P 1'
#
loop_
_entity.id
_entity.type
_entity.pdbx_description
1 polymer ?
#
loop_
_entity_poly.entity_id
_entity_poly.type
_entity_poly.pdbx_seq_one_letter_code
_entity_poly.pdbx_strand_id
1 'polypeptide(L)'
;VDEVREPYSDKTVWTYPTGYGEGKHAIGGGSSTLRSAKPDALGKLPGSVWTVPTQPLIVPDWLDVDHFAAFPTEWPRKLILGWSPPGICVECGEGRRATVDKVRVGNGSRPTYVKSANTAGHRHREGHADTTTTITGTACACDEPTALTTPAVVLDPFGGTGTTAMVARALGRYGVSCDLSGDYQRLAKWRIWQ
;
A
#
# COMPACT_ATOMS: atom_id res chain seq x y z
N VAL A 1 -2.23 -2.86 -3.43
CA VAL A 1 -1.83 -2.27 -2.12
C VAL A 1 -0.44 -2.77 -1.71
N ASP A 2 -0.10 -4.01 -1.99
CA ASP A 2 1.18 -4.58 -1.57
C ASP A 2 2.39 -3.99 -2.30
N GLU A 3 2.20 -3.44 -3.49
CA GLU A 3 3.26 -2.75 -4.26
C GLU A 3 3.71 -1.41 -3.67
N VAL A 4 2.95 -0.85 -2.74
CA VAL A 4 3.27 0.42 -2.05
C VAL A 4 3.74 0.22 -0.61
N ARG A 5 3.89 -1.02 -0.17
CA ARG A 5 4.36 -1.29 1.19
C ARG A 5 5.76 -0.74 1.41
N GLU A 6 5.99 -0.26 2.59
CA GLU A 6 7.25 0.31 3.04
C GLU A 6 7.93 -0.65 4.03
N PRO A 7 9.27 -0.71 4.04
CA PRO A 7 9.97 -1.47 5.06
C PRO A 7 9.65 -0.92 6.46
N TYR A 8 9.66 -1.80 7.44
CA TYR A 8 9.59 -1.36 8.83
C TYR A 8 10.87 -0.60 9.18
N SER A 9 10.73 0.53 9.83
CA SER A 9 11.90 1.20 10.42
C SER A 9 12.38 0.42 11.65
N ASP A 10 13.68 0.45 11.92
CA ASP A 10 14.26 -0.19 13.11
C ASP A 10 13.56 0.25 14.41
N LYS A 11 13.11 1.51 14.47
CA LYS A 11 12.34 2.05 15.59
C LYS A 11 10.96 1.42 15.73
N THR A 12 10.34 0.96 14.65
CA THR A 12 9.01 0.35 14.69
C THR A 12 9.06 -1.05 15.32
N VAL A 13 10.18 -1.72 15.19
CA VAL A 13 10.41 -3.04 15.81
C VAL A 13 10.62 -2.92 17.33
N TRP A 14 11.10 -1.78 17.79
CA TRP A 14 11.51 -1.57 19.20
C TRP A 14 10.49 -0.79 20.04
N THR A 15 9.40 -0.28 19.49
CA THR A 15 8.49 0.62 20.21
C THR A 15 7.44 -0.07 21.07
N TYR A 16 7.56 -1.34 21.31
CA TYR A 16 6.76 -1.99 22.34
C TYR A 16 7.65 -2.41 23.49
N PRO A 17 7.75 -1.60 24.53
CA PRO A 17 8.40 -2.06 25.74
C PRO A 17 7.60 -3.24 26.28
N THR A 18 8.13 -4.44 26.12
CA THR A 18 7.67 -5.63 26.83
C THR A 18 8.08 -5.58 28.31
N GLY A 19 8.64 -4.47 28.74
CA GLY A 19 9.00 -4.20 30.11
C GLY A 19 7.91 -3.38 30.79
N TYR A 20 7.11 -4.00 31.64
CA TYR A 20 6.67 -3.34 32.84
C TYR A 20 7.96 -2.98 33.60
N GLY A 21 8.47 -1.79 33.38
CA GLY A 21 9.44 -1.21 34.28
C GLY A 21 8.79 -1.14 35.65
N GLU A 22 9.49 -1.62 36.65
CA GLU A 22 9.11 -1.50 38.02
C GLU A 22 8.67 -0.07 38.33
N GLY A 23 7.45 0.08 38.77
CA GLY A 23 7.05 1.27 39.49
C GLY A 23 6.00 2.15 38.83
N LYS A 24 4.85 2.10 39.48
CA LYS A 24 3.92 3.20 39.80
C LYS A 24 2.78 3.44 38.81
N HIS A 25 1.65 2.95 39.27
CA HIS A 25 0.31 3.53 39.10
C HIS A 25 -0.19 3.81 37.66
N ALA A 26 -0.67 2.77 37.04
CA ALA A 26 -1.67 2.92 36.01
C ALA A 26 -3.01 3.26 36.67
N ILE A 27 -3.35 4.54 36.69
CA ILE A 27 -4.71 4.99 36.97
C ILE A 27 -5.49 4.78 35.66
N GLY A 28 -6.47 3.91 35.69
CA GLY A 28 -7.40 3.70 34.58
C GLY A 28 -7.22 2.36 33.89
N GLY A 29 -8.08 1.44 34.22
CA GLY A 29 -8.15 0.10 33.70
C GLY A 29 -8.52 0.05 32.23
N GLY A 30 -7.54 -0.05 31.41
CA GLY A 30 -7.62 -0.43 30.04
C GLY A 30 -6.40 -1.29 29.75
N SER A 31 -6.49 -2.60 29.97
CA SER A 31 -5.47 -3.53 29.52
C SER A 31 -5.48 -3.56 28.00
N SER A 32 -4.90 -2.57 27.36
CA SER A 32 -4.48 -2.70 25.99
C SER A 32 -3.26 -3.63 26.00
N THR A 33 -3.50 -4.92 25.96
CA THR A 33 -2.49 -5.86 25.50
C THR A 33 -2.14 -5.49 24.08
N LEU A 34 -1.22 -4.55 23.93
CA LEU A 34 -0.57 -4.24 22.66
C LEU A 34 0.10 -5.54 22.23
N ARG A 35 -0.56 -6.25 21.35
CA ARG A 35 0.02 -7.44 20.74
C ARG A 35 1.23 -6.95 19.96
N SER A 36 2.41 -7.41 20.31
CA SER A 36 3.55 -7.35 19.42
C SER A 36 3.23 -8.27 18.24
N ALA A 37 2.51 -7.74 17.26
CA ALA A 37 2.39 -8.44 15.99
C ALA A 37 3.79 -8.43 15.38
N LYS A 38 4.33 -9.61 15.06
CA LYS A 38 5.53 -9.68 14.25
C LYS A 38 5.28 -8.85 12.98
N PRO A 39 6.26 -8.05 12.56
CA PRO A 39 6.14 -7.30 11.32
C PRO A 39 5.78 -8.23 10.17
N ASP A 40 4.81 -7.84 9.35
CA ASP A 40 4.48 -8.56 8.12
C ASP A 40 5.71 -8.55 7.21
N ALA A 41 6.08 -9.71 6.66
CA ALA A 41 7.23 -9.84 5.75
C ALA A 41 7.10 -8.93 4.52
N LEU A 42 5.88 -8.57 4.15
CA LEU A 42 5.58 -7.64 3.05
C LEU A 42 5.79 -6.16 3.43
N GLY A 43 6.10 -5.85 4.69
CA GLY A 43 6.22 -4.49 5.17
C GLY A 43 4.91 -3.90 5.67
N LYS A 44 4.93 -2.62 6.03
CA LYS A 44 3.77 -1.86 6.51
C LYS A 44 3.09 -1.11 5.38
N LEU A 45 1.80 -0.86 5.51
CA LEU A 45 1.11 0.09 4.63
C LEU A 45 1.68 1.50 4.82
N PRO A 46 1.72 2.32 3.77
CA PRO A 46 2.15 3.71 3.88
C PRO A 46 1.33 4.45 4.93
N GLY A 47 1.99 5.32 5.68
CA GLY A 47 1.31 6.22 6.59
C GLY A 47 0.44 7.25 5.87
N SER A 48 -0.39 7.98 6.61
CA SER A 48 -1.25 9.05 6.06
C SER A 48 -0.49 10.34 5.73
N VAL A 49 0.75 10.45 6.18
CA VAL A 49 1.61 11.61 5.88
C VAL A 49 2.75 11.15 4.98
N TRP A 50 2.85 11.77 3.81
CA TRP A 50 3.90 11.48 2.84
C TRP A 50 4.80 12.71 2.66
N THR A 51 6.08 12.53 2.88
CA THR A 51 7.09 13.53 2.56
C THR A 51 7.61 13.25 1.16
N VAL A 52 7.23 14.12 0.23
CA VAL A 52 7.63 14.00 -1.17
C VAL A 52 8.37 15.25 -1.58
N PRO A 53 9.62 15.15 -2.08
CA PRO A 53 10.37 16.31 -2.53
C PRO A 53 9.69 16.94 -3.74
N THR A 54 9.90 18.24 -3.92
CA THR A 54 9.46 18.94 -5.12
C THR A 54 10.19 18.41 -6.34
N GLN A 55 9.48 18.35 -7.46
CA GLN A 55 10.04 17.91 -8.75
C GLN A 55 9.73 19.00 -9.79
N PRO A 56 10.69 19.87 -10.11
CA PRO A 56 10.49 20.89 -11.11
C PRO A 56 10.17 20.28 -12.48
N LEU A 57 9.23 20.89 -13.19
CA LEU A 57 8.94 20.57 -14.58
C LEU A 57 9.64 21.58 -15.46
N ILE A 58 10.49 21.09 -16.36
CA ILE A 58 11.14 21.90 -17.38
C ILE A 58 10.36 21.70 -18.67
N VAL A 59 9.76 22.77 -19.17
CA VAL A 59 9.04 22.80 -20.45
C VAL A 59 9.96 23.35 -21.52
N PRO A 60 10.06 22.72 -22.69
CA PRO A 60 10.83 23.27 -23.80
C PRO A 60 10.23 24.57 -24.33
N ASP A 61 11.06 25.55 -24.65
CA ASP A 61 10.63 26.87 -25.14
C ASP A 61 9.72 26.78 -26.37
N TRP A 62 9.97 25.80 -27.26
CA TRP A 62 9.17 25.64 -28.48
C TRP A 62 7.71 25.24 -28.23
N LEU A 63 7.37 24.74 -27.02
CA LEU A 63 6.00 24.37 -26.68
C LEU A 63 5.15 25.59 -26.35
N ASP A 64 5.77 26.68 -25.95
CA ASP A 64 5.14 27.98 -25.64
C ASP A 64 3.91 27.80 -24.73
N VAL A 65 4.13 27.16 -23.59
CA VAL A 65 3.10 26.89 -22.58
C VAL A 65 3.61 27.30 -21.21
N ASP A 66 2.95 28.27 -20.62
CA ASP A 66 3.16 28.60 -19.22
C ASP A 66 2.45 27.59 -18.32
N HIS A 67 3.12 27.14 -17.28
CA HIS A 67 2.55 26.28 -16.27
C HIS A 67 2.87 26.80 -14.86
N PHE A 68 1.88 26.75 -13.98
CA PHE A 68 2.03 27.27 -12.61
C PHE A 68 2.40 26.19 -11.60
N ALA A 69 1.96 24.97 -11.80
CA ALA A 69 2.19 23.88 -10.87
C ALA A 69 2.16 22.52 -11.55
N ALA A 70 3.21 21.73 -11.29
CA ALA A 70 3.22 20.30 -11.55
C ALA A 70 3.55 19.59 -10.24
N PHE A 71 2.71 18.67 -9.83
CA PHE A 71 3.03 17.89 -8.63
C PHE A 71 4.02 16.77 -8.97
N PRO A 72 4.80 16.30 -7.97
CA PRO A 72 5.78 15.24 -8.15
C PRO A 72 5.15 13.93 -8.61
N THR A 73 5.87 13.19 -9.46
CA THR A 73 5.44 11.89 -10.00
C THR A 73 5.25 10.81 -8.91
N GLU A 74 5.89 10.97 -7.76
CA GLU A 74 5.78 10.02 -6.65
C GLU A 74 4.36 9.95 -6.06
N TRP A 75 3.59 11.03 -6.11
CA TRP A 75 2.20 11.01 -5.61
C TRP A 75 1.30 10.08 -6.43
N PRO A 76 1.13 10.31 -7.74
CA PRO A 76 0.31 9.41 -8.53
C PRO A 76 0.90 8.00 -8.59
N ARG A 77 2.23 7.85 -8.51
CA ARG A 77 2.84 6.53 -8.44
C ARG A 77 2.36 5.74 -7.24
N LYS A 78 2.41 6.30 -6.03
CA LYS A 78 1.92 5.64 -4.81
C LYS A 78 0.43 5.33 -4.88
N LEU A 79 -0.37 6.28 -5.38
CA LEU A 79 -1.81 6.10 -5.51
C LEU A 79 -2.15 4.99 -6.53
N ILE A 80 -1.53 5.00 -7.69
CA ILE A 80 -1.79 4.02 -8.74
C ILE A 80 -1.39 2.61 -8.29
N LEU A 81 -0.21 2.44 -7.73
CA LEU A 81 0.26 1.15 -7.22
C LEU A 81 -0.62 0.64 -6.07
N GLY A 82 -1.12 1.53 -5.22
CA GLY A 82 -1.95 1.16 -4.08
C GLY A 82 -3.39 0.81 -4.42
N TRP A 83 -3.97 1.44 -5.44
CA TRP A 83 -5.41 1.36 -5.68
C TRP A 83 -5.82 0.96 -7.10
N SER A 84 -4.92 1.03 -8.07
CA SER A 84 -5.20 0.57 -9.42
C SER A 84 -4.64 -0.85 -9.62
N PRO A 85 -5.46 -1.83 -10.01
CA PRO A 85 -4.96 -3.17 -10.27
C PRO A 85 -3.98 -3.18 -11.44
N PRO A 86 -3.03 -4.13 -11.50
CA PRO A 86 -2.10 -4.25 -12.61
C PRO A 86 -2.79 -4.60 -13.93
N GLY A 87 -3.93 -5.26 -13.87
CA GLY A 87 -4.72 -5.63 -15.03
C GLY A 87 -6.16 -5.93 -14.68
N ILE A 88 -7.02 -5.78 -15.67
CA ILE A 88 -8.45 -6.11 -15.61
C ILE A 88 -8.65 -7.42 -16.37
N CYS A 89 -9.27 -8.40 -15.73
CA CYS A 89 -9.58 -9.67 -16.36
C CYS A 89 -10.59 -9.49 -17.51
N VAL A 90 -10.32 -10.06 -18.68
CA VAL A 90 -11.21 -9.92 -19.84
C VAL A 90 -12.50 -10.73 -19.69
N GLU A 91 -12.49 -11.78 -18.87
CA GLU A 91 -13.66 -12.66 -18.67
C GLU A 91 -14.65 -12.08 -17.66
N CYS A 92 -14.17 -11.66 -16.46
CA CYS A 92 -15.06 -11.18 -15.42
C CYS A 92 -15.08 -9.65 -15.25
N GLY A 93 -14.21 -8.92 -15.93
CA GLY A 93 -14.13 -7.47 -15.82
C GLY A 93 -13.55 -6.95 -14.49
N GLU A 94 -13.12 -7.83 -13.58
CA GLU A 94 -12.55 -7.43 -12.30
C GLU A 94 -11.04 -7.20 -12.36
N GLY A 95 -10.59 -6.29 -11.51
CA GLY A 95 -9.17 -6.06 -11.29
C GLY A 95 -8.50 -7.26 -10.63
N ARG A 96 -7.38 -7.72 -11.16
CA ARG A 96 -6.59 -8.77 -10.52
C ARG A 96 -6.00 -8.27 -9.22
N ARG A 97 -6.09 -9.11 -8.20
CA ARG A 97 -5.58 -8.86 -6.84
C ARG A 97 -4.46 -9.83 -6.53
N ALA A 98 -3.53 -9.40 -5.70
CA ALA A 98 -2.46 -10.27 -5.22
C ALA A 98 -3.04 -11.49 -4.50
N THR A 99 -2.60 -12.67 -4.91
CA THR A 99 -2.83 -13.92 -4.17
C THR A 99 -1.70 -14.10 -3.16
N VAL A 100 -2.07 -14.49 -1.96
CA VAL A 100 -1.11 -14.67 -0.87
C VAL A 100 -1.19 -16.08 -0.32
N ASP A 101 -0.04 -16.69 -0.13
CA ASP A 101 0.09 -17.90 0.65
C ASP A 101 0.48 -17.55 2.08
N LYS A 102 -0.21 -18.18 3.05
CA LYS A 102 0.01 -17.95 4.48
C LYS A 102 0.47 -19.23 5.14
N VAL A 103 1.75 -19.32 5.39
CA VAL A 103 2.35 -20.45 6.11
C VAL A 103 2.46 -20.13 7.59
N ARG A 104 1.86 -20.96 8.43
CA ARG A 104 2.05 -20.89 9.88
C ARG A 104 3.38 -21.54 10.23
N VAL A 105 4.30 -20.75 10.78
CA VAL A 105 5.60 -21.21 11.22
C VAL A 105 5.56 -21.31 12.75
N GLY A 106 5.59 -22.50 13.28
CA GLY A 106 5.62 -22.77 14.71
C GLY A 106 4.46 -23.62 15.21
N ASN A 107 4.71 -24.41 16.24
CA ASN A 107 3.71 -25.19 16.95
C ASN A 107 2.88 -24.25 17.84
N GLY A 108 1.90 -23.59 17.26
CA GLY A 108 0.90 -22.86 18.02
C GLY A 108 0.05 -23.84 18.85
N SER A 109 0.54 -24.23 20.01
CA SER A 109 -0.27 -24.95 20.99
C SER A 109 -1.48 -24.08 21.31
N ARG A 110 -2.69 -24.67 21.23
CA ARG A 110 -3.89 -24.02 21.73
C ARG A 110 -3.60 -23.51 23.15
N PRO A 111 -4.01 -22.29 23.50
CA PRO A 111 -3.83 -21.81 24.86
C PRO A 111 -4.53 -22.79 25.80
N THR A 112 -3.75 -23.50 26.57
CA THR A 112 -4.27 -24.34 27.65
C THR A 112 -4.66 -23.40 28.79
N TYR A 113 -5.91 -23.47 29.21
CA TYR A 113 -6.41 -22.74 30.35
C TYR A 113 -5.88 -23.44 31.60
N VAL A 114 -4.84 -22.92 32.20
CA VAL A 114 -4.39 -23.41 33.52
C VAL A 114 -5.12 -22.58 34.57
N LYS A 115 -6.06 -23.22 35.29
CA LYS A 115 -6.64 -22.64 36.51
C LYS A 115 -5.54 -22.64 37.58
N SER A 116 -4.91 -21.50 37.80
CA SER A 116 -4.10 -21.29 38.98
C SER A 116 -5.05 -21.08 40.18
N ALA A 117 -4.84 -21.85 41.22
CA ALA A 117 -5.71 -21.89 42.39
C ALA A 117 -5.69 -20.59 43.23
N ASN A 118 -4.80 -19.64 42.97
CA ASN A 118 -4.56 -18.50 43.89
C ASN A 118 -4.53 -17.11 43.24
N THR A 119 -4.84 -16.95 41.96
CA THR A 119 -4.88 -15.60 41.36
C THR A 119 -5.90 -15.56 40.24
N ALA A 120 -6.69 -14.48 40.21
CA ALA A 120 -7.67 -14.20 39.16
C ALA A 120 -7.04 -14.43 37.76
N GLY A 121 -7.55 -15.42 37.06
CA GLY A 121 -7.11 -16.02 35.84
C GLY A 121 -6.25 -15.19 34.89
N HIS A 122 -4.96 -15.24 35.07
CA HIS A 122 -4.03 -14.80 34.03
C HIS A 122 -3.99 -15.87 32.92
N ARG A 123 -4.50 -15.52 31.76
CA ARG A 123 -4.33 -16.35 30.56
C ARG A 123 -2.88 -16.23 30.11
N HIS A 124 -2.05 -17.18 30.47
CA HIS A 124 -0.78 -17.35 29.79
C HIS A 124 -1.07 -17.76 28.34
N ARG A 125 -0.84 -16.86 27.43
CA ARG A 125 -0.80 -17.15 25.99
C ARG A 125 0.60 -17.62 25.66
N GLU A 126 0.87 -18.88 25.82
CA GLU A 126 2.03 -19.52 25.24
C GLU A 126 1.73 -19.83 23.77
N GLY A 127 2.61 -19.39 22.89
CA GLY A 127 2.66 -19.82 21.50
C GLY A 127 1.77 -19.02 20.55
N HIS A 128 2.25 -17.86 20.10
CA HIS A 128 1.78 -17.30 18.85
C HIS A 128 2.45 -18.03 17.69
N ALA A 129 1.67 -18.75 16.89
CA ALA A 129 2.16 -19.22 15.61
C ALA A 129 2.46 -18.00 14.73
N ASP A 130 3.69 -17.85 14.35
CA ASP A 130 4.09 -16.86 13.36
C ASP A 130 3.49 -17.24 12.01
N THR A 131 2.93 -16.26 11.32
CA THR A 131 2.41 -16.46 9.96
C THR A 131 3.31 -15.71 9.00
N THR A 132 3.91 -16.43 8.08
CA THR A 132 4.62 -15.82 6.95
C THR A 132 3.66 -15.70 5.79
N THR A 133 3.56 -14.51 5.22
CA THR A 133 2.74 -14.22 4.05
C THR A 133 3.64 -14.01 2.85
N THR A 134 3.40 -14.73 1.77
CA THR A 134 4.14 -14.60 0.52
C THR A 134 3.17 -14.34 -0.63
N ILE A 135 3.47 -13.36 -1.49
CA ILE A 135 2.69 -13.14 -2.72
C ILE A 135 3.09 -14.22 -3.72
N THR A 136 2.10 -14.99 -4.17
CA THR A 136 2.30 -16.11 -5.09
C THR A 136 1.88 -15.81 -6.52
N GLY A 137 1.14 -14.71 -6.72
CA GLY A 137 0.66 -14.32 -8.04
C GLY A 137 -0.47 -13.30 -7.96
N THR A 138 -1.27 -13.23 -9.01
CA THR A 138 -2.49 -12.41 -9.03
C THR A 138 -3.66 -13.22 -9.54
N ALA A 139 -4.85 -12.99 -8.99
CA ALA A 139 -6.10 -13.62 -9.40
C ALA A 139 -7.25 -12.62 -9.39
N CYS A 140 -8.31 -12.95 -10.10
CA CYS A 140 -9.62 -12.30 -10.06
C CYS A 140 -10.67 -13.25 -9.45
N ALA A 141 -11.94 -12.88 -9.49
CA ALA A 141 -13.02 -13.69 -8.92
C ALA A 141 -13.53 -14.80 -9.86
N CYS A 142 -13.11 -14.84 -11.12
CA CYS A 142 -13.53 -15.89 -12.04
C CYS A 142 -12.72 -17.18 -11.85
N ASP A 143 -13.29 -18.30 -12.32
CA ASP A 143 -12.68 -19.63 -12.21
C ASP A 143 -11.48 -19.83 -13.14
N GLU A 144 -11.22 -18.87 -14.05
CA GLU A 144 -10.12 -18.92 -15.01
C GLU A 144 -8.94 -18.03 -14.57
N PRO A 145 -7.99 -18.56 -13.78
CA PRO A 145 -6.88 -17.77 -13.25
C PRO A 145 -5.88 -17.33 -14.32
N THR A 146 -5.90 -17.97 -15.48
CA THR A 146 -5.00 -17.69 -16.62
C THR A 146 -5.61 -16.77 -17.66
N ALA A 147 -6.88 -16.33 -17.49
CA ALA A 147 -7.54 -15.42 -18.40
C ALA A 147 -6.68 -14.18 -18.70
N LEU A 148 -6.73 -13.73 -19.94
CA LEU A 148 -6.00 -12.54 -20.37
C LEU A 148 -6.47 -11.31 -19.59
N THR A 149 -5.59 -10.33 -19.51
CA THR A 149 -5.87 -9.05 -18.85
C THR A 149 -5.65 -7.89 -19.81
N THR A 150 -6.46 -6.86 -19.66
CA THR A 150 -6.21 -5.54 -20.23
C THR A 150 -5.67 -4.61 -19.16
N PRO A 151 -4.85 -3.58 -19.52
CA PRO A 151 -4.44 -2.57 -18.57
C PRO A 151 -5.61 -1.88 -17.90
N ALA A 152 -5.50 -1.62 -16.60
CA ALA A 152 -6.48 -0.80 -15.88
C ALA A 152 -6.46 0.64 -16.38
N VAL A 153 -7.58 1.35 -16.26
CA VAL A 153 -7.70 2.75 -16.64
C VAL A 153 -7.57 3.63 -15.40
N VAL A 154 -6.72 4.65 -15.49
CA VAL A 154 -6.55 5.69 -14.48
C VAL A 154 -7.01 7.00 -15.08
N LEU A 155 -8.09 7.55 -14.55
CA LEU A 155 -8.67 8.82 -14.97
C LEU A 155 -8.24 9.94 -14.02
N ASP A 156 -7.75 11.03 -14.59
CA ASP A 156 -7.54 12.30 -13.92
C ASP A 156 -8.44 13.37 -14.58
N PRO A 157 -9.56 13.76 -13.95
CA PRO A 157 -10.48 14.73 -14.52
C PRO A 157 -9.97 16.16 -14.47
N PHE A 158 -8.86 16.42 -13.78
CA PHE A 158 -8.19 17.71 -13.65
C PHE A 158 -6.70 17.57 -13.93
N GLY A 159 -6.38 16.95 -15.03
CA GLY A 159 -5.06 16.40 -15.33
C GLY A 159 -3.93 17.43 -15.48
N GLY A 160 -4.24 18.70 -15.72
CA GLY A 160 -3.25 19.76 -15.82
C GLY A 160 -2.10 19.38 -16.75
N THR A 161 -0.91 19.34 -16.20
CA THR A 161 0.32 18.98 -16.95
C THR A 161 0.45 17.49 -17.29
N GLY A 162 -0.56 16.65 -17.02
CA GLY A 162 -0.62 15.25 -17.39
C GLY A 162 0.22 14.30 -16.52
N THR A 163 0.63 14.71 -15.34
CA THR A 163 1.52 13.91 -14.47
C THR A 163 0.92 12.54 -14.13
N THR A 164 -0.37 12.49 -13.77
CA THR A 164 -1.06 11.24 -13.45
C THR A 164 -1.09 10.28 -14.64
N ALA A 165 -1.46 10.76 -15.82
CA ALA A 165 -1.56 9.93 -17.03
C ALA A 165 -0.19 9.41 -17.48
N MET A 166 0.84 10.25 -17.38
CA MET A 166 2.23 9.85 -17.67
C MET A 166 2.68 8.72 -16.74
N VAL A 167 2.44 8.86 -15.44
CA VAL A 167 2.82 7.84 -14.45
C VAL A 167 1.98 6.56 -14.62
N ALA A 168 0.68 6.68 -14.91
CA ALA A 168 -0.16 5.52 -15.19
C ALA A 168 0.39 4.70 -16.37
N ARG A 169 0.78 5.37 -17.46
CA ARG A 169 1.40 4.71 -18.61
C ARG A 169 2.73 4.04 -18.24
N ALA A 170 3.60 4.72 -17.50
CA ALA A 170 4.87 4.15 -17.05
C ALA A 170 4.69 2.91 -16.17
N LEU A 171 3.56 2.81 -15.48
CA LEU A 171 3.19 1.66 -14.65
C LEU A 171 2.34 0.61 -15.41
N GLY A 172 2.21 0.70 -16.74
CA GLY A 172 1.47 -0.25 -17.55
C GLY A 172 -0.06 -0.13 -17.44
N ARG A 173 -0.58 1.04 -17.07
CA ARG A 173 -2.02 1.36 -17.07
C ARG A 173 -2.35 2.33 -18.21
N TYR A 174 -3.62 2.39 -18.60
CA TYR A 174 -4.09 3.46 -19.49
C TYR A 174 -4.35 4.72 -18.67
N GLY A 175 -3.60 5.79 -18.97
CA GLY A 175 -3.81 7.09 -18.36
C GLY A 175 -4.75 7.94 -19.22
N VAL A 176 -5.82 8.46 -18.63
CA VAL A 176 -6.74 9.42 -19.24
C VAL A 176 -6.64 10.72 -18.47
N SER A 177 -6.25 11.80 -19.17
CA SER A 177 -6.13 13.14 -18.60
C SER A 177 -7.14 14.06 -19.26
N CYS A 178 -7.99 14.70 -18.47
CA CYS A 178 -8.93 15.72 -18.90
C CYS A 178 -8.53 17.06 -18.31
N ASP A 179 -8.59 18.12 -19.13
CA ASP A 179 -8.37 19.47 -18.66
C ASP A 179 -9.12 20.46 -19.56
N LEU A 180 -9.54 21.59 -19.00
CA LEU A 180 -10.21 22.64 -19.76
C LEU A 180 -9.24 23.48 -20.61
N SER A 181 -7.96 23.53 -20.21
CA SER A 181 -6.94 24.28 -20.91
C SER A 181 -6.35 23.47 -22.07
N GLY A 182 -6.51 23.99 -23.29
CA GLY A 182 -5.87 23.42 -24.47
C GLY A 182 -4.33 23.42 -24.38
N ASP A 183 -3.75 24.39 -23.70
CA ASP A 183 -2.31 24.49 -23.47
C ASP A 183 -1.83 23.38 -22.55
N TYR A 184 -2.54 23.13 -21.47
CA TYR A 184 -2.23 21.99 -20.59
C TYR A 184 -2.40 20.65 -21.29
N GLN A 185 -3.39 20.53 -22.18
CA GLN A 185 -3.52 19.30 -22.99
C GLN A 185 -2.36 19.10 -23.95
N ARG A 186 -1.84 20.18 -24.58
CA ARG A 186 -0.64 20.10 -25.42
C ARG A 186 0.58 19.68 -24.61
N LEU A 187 0.76 20.29 -23.44
CA LEU A 187 1.84 19.94 -22.51
C LEU A 187 1.75 18.50 -22.00
N ALA A 188 0.55 18.07 -21.59
CA ALA A 188 0.30 16.70 -21.15
C ALA A 188 0.60 15.68 -22.25
N LYS A 189 0.14 15.96 -23.47
CA LYS A 189 0.44 15.11 -24.63
C LYS A 189 1.93 14.97 -24.87
N TRP A 190 2.67 16.05 -24.85
CA TRP A 190 4.13 16.03 -24.99
C TRP A 190 4.77 15.17 -23.89
N ARG A 191 4.40 15.39 -22.62
CA ARG A 191 4.98 14.64 -21.49
C ARG A 191 4.68 13.14 -21.51
N ILE A 192 3.49 12.77 -21.93
CA ILE A 192 3.06 11.35 -21.95
C ILE A 192 3.77 10.57 -23.08
N TRP A 193 4.19 11.25 -24.16
CA TRP A 193 4.74 10.60 -25.35
C TRP A 193 6.26 10.73 -25.46
N GLN A 194 6.94 11.22 -24.46
CA GLN A 194 8.39 11.09 -24.34
C GLN A 194 8.78 9.66 -23.94
#